data_fa0ba5eca290fd5615c48cf741dd0d63
#
_entry.id   fa0ba5eca290fd5615c48cf741dd0d63
#
_cell.length_a   1.000
_cell.length_b   1.000
_cell.length_c   1.000
_cell.angle_alpha   90.00
_cell.angle_beta   90.00
_cell.angle_gamma   90.00
#
_symmetry.space_group_name_H-M   'P 1'
#
loop_
_entity.id
_entity.type
_entity.pdbx_description
1 polymer ?
#
loop_
_entity_poly.entity_id
_entity_poly.type
_entity_poly.pdbx_seq_one_letter_code
_entity_poly.pdbx_strand_id
1 'polypeptide(L)'
;MKLTYLPDGYQSYTDRSDDYVRFVLENQLLNETLWQKFVNVFVTREDAADDGWRGEYFGKMMRGACLTYRYSPNEKLYALLKKTVRALIATADKEGRISTYPVSHEFCGWDLWCRKYVLVGCLYFYGICKDEKLKETILAAMKRHLDYIEARIGKNGIAITDTSVWYGGMNSSSILEPVVELYKLTKEPRYLAFAEYIIHEGGCKQGSVVEAVKAGTLPHEFPTTKAYETTSFFEGILAYYEVTGENKWLFLVEKFADLVAENEITLIGCAGCHGEHFDHAAVTQANDIKEKTIMQETCVTVTWLRLQERLLRATGEAKYADRMEVSALNALYGALNLHNEKQFCKEEKFFLPGVPFDSYSPLVAARRGVGIGGFKRFSEGGYYGCCACIGAAGVALYPFASTMLTKDGAEVVFYHSGKIKLPFEEGEMLLDAQGALSSGRMEYAVSVAPSKEKTIAFRIPSWSGSTEVYLNGEEVKFEGSILSLCRPWQAGDKVTLVFGLSVKAHRLNGKAAFTYGPFALARDERKDKRFGKPLRLEKELVSFAIQKEEGEEIRLLLHTKKGEVLLTDYASCGKHWTEKKSHIALWSKEK
;
A
#
# COMPACT_ATOMS: atom_id res chain seq x y z
N MET A 1 19.41 -4.85 -5.51
CA MET A 1 18.30 -5.38 -4.69
C MET A 1 18.75 -6.68 -4.04
N LYS A 2 18.45 -6.85 -2.75
CA LYS A 2 18.73 -8.09 -2.02
C LYS A 2 17.65 -9.14 -2.21
N LEU A 3 16.39 -8.69 -2.40
CA LEU A 3 15.25 -9.55 -2.64
C LEU A 3 14.63 -9.25 -4.00
N THR A 4 14.18 -10.28 -4.71
CA THR A 4 13.50 -10.16 -6.00
C THR A 4 12.21 -10.99 -6.00
N TYR A 5 11.20 -10.52 -6.74
CA TYR A 5 9.95 -11.25 -6.83
C TYR A 5 10.10 -12.63 -7.48
N LEU A 6 9.24 -13.53 -7.06
CA LEU A 6 9.00 -14.77 -7.80
C LEU A 6 8.38 -14.45 -9.19
N PRO A 7 8.52 -15.35 -10.18
CA PRO A 7 7.78 -15.25 -11.42
C PRO A 7 6.27 -15.18 -11.21
N ASP A 8 5.57 -14.63 -12.18
CA ASP A 8 4.12 -14.42 -12.11
C ASP A 8 3.36 -15.74 -11.89
N GLY A 9 2.46 -15.76 -10.89
CA GLY A 9 1.66 -16.93 -10.55
C GLY A 9 2.41 -18.06 -9.81
N TYR A 10 3.59 -17.81 -9.28
CA TYR A 10 4.35 -18.83 -8.52
C TYR A 10 3.95 -18.93 -7.05
N GLN A 11 3.05 -18.05 -6.60
CA GLN A 11 2.44 -18.07 -5.28
C GLN A 11 0.92 -18.17 -5.45
N SER A 12 0.29 -19.11 -4.77
CA SER A 12 -1.15 -19.34 -4.82
C SER A 12 -1.64 -19.63 -3.41
N TYR A 13 -2.25 -18.64 -2.79
CA TYR A 13 -2.74 -18.75 -1.43
C TYR A 13 -4.23 -19.08 -1.35
N THR A 14 -4.68 -19.53 -0.17
CA THR A 14 -6.05 -19.97 0.12
C THR A 14 -6.61 -19.30 1.37
N ASP A 15 -6.00 -18.21 1.79
CA ASP A 15 -6.42 -17.43 2.95
C ASP A 15 -7.15 -16.14 2.56
N ARG A 16 -7.47 -15.33 3.57
CA ARG A 16 -8.14 -14.04 3.45
C ARG A 16 -7.50 -13.09 2.43
N SER A 17 -6.19 -13.15 2.24
CA SER A 17 -5.49 -12.27 1.29
C SER A 17 -5.86 -12.59 -0.16
N ASP A 18 -5.95 -13.88 -0.49
CA ASP A 18 -6.40 -14.31 -1.82
C ASP A 18 -7.88 -13.97 -2.05
N ASP A 19 -8.73 -14.17 -1.04
CA ASP A 19 -10.15 -13.79 -1.12
C ASP A 19 -10.30 -12.30 -1.45
N TYR A 20 -9.48 -11.44 -0.87
CA TYR A 20 -9.52 -10.00 -1.11
C TYR A 20 -8.98 -9.62 -2.49
N VAL A 21 -7.95 -10.30 -2.97
CA VAL A 21 -7.48 -10.12 -4.37
C VAL A 21 -8.57 -10.52 -5.35
N ARG A 22 -9.25 -11.66 -5.14
CA ARG A 22 -10.38 -12.10 -5.98
C ARG A 22 -11.55 -11.12 -5.92
N PHE A 23 -11.91 -10.64 -4.74
CA PHE A 23 -12.98 -9.66 -4.58
C PHE A 23 -12.69 -8.39 -5.42
N VAL A 24 -11.48 -7.86 -5.35
CA VAL A 24 -11.09 -6.66 -6.11
C VAL A 24 -11.05 -6.95 -7.61
N LEU A 25 -10.54 -8.10 -8.02
CA LEU A 25 -10.54 -8.53 -9.42
C LEU A 25 -11.96 -8.53 -10.00
N GLU A 26 -12.91 -9.17 -9.33
CA GLU A 26 -14.28 -9.37 -9.81
C GLU A 26 -15.14 -8.10 -9.71
N ASN A 27 -14.98 -7.32 -8.63
CA ASN A 27 -15.83 -6.16 -8.37
C ASN A 27 -15.28 -4.83 -8.90
N GLN A 28 -14.02 -4.81 -9.38
CA GLN A 28 -13.40 -3.58 -9.89
C GLN A 28 -12.63 -3.81 -11.19
N LEU A 29 -11.60 -4.67 -11.18
CA LEU A 29 -10.59 -4.70 -12.23
C LEU A 29 -11.10 -5.25 -13.56
N LEU A 30 -12.12 -6.13 -13.54
CA LEU A 30 -12.79 -6.66 -14.73
C LEU A 30 -13.90 -5.73 -15.26
N ASN A 31 -14.13 -4.57 -14.67
CA ASN A 31 -15.16 -3.62 -15.11
C ASN A 31 -14.69 -2.79 -16.32
N GLU A 32 -14.99 -3.25 -17.51
CA GLU A 32 -14.61 -2.59 -18.77
C GLU A 32 -15.13 -1.15 -18.88
N THR A 33 -16.37 -0.91 -18.45
CA THR A 33 -16.98 0.43 -18.49
C THR A 33 -16.20 1.43 -17.62
N LEU A 34 -15.69 0.98 -16.48
CA LEU A 34 -14.88 1.82 -15.61
C LEU A 34 -13.56 2.20 -16.28
N TRP A 35 -12.88 1.25 -16.92
CA TRP A 35 -11.66 1.51 -17.69
C TRP A 35 -11.89 2.47 -18.85
N GLN A 36 -13.01 2.35 -19.55
CA GLN A 36 -13.38 3.28 -20.62
C GLN A 36 -13.55 4.70 -20.08
N LYS A 37 -14.22 4.88 -18.95
CA LYS A 37 -14.35 6.21 -18.30
C LYS A 37 -13.00 6.80 -17.95
N PHE A 38 -12.05 6.01 -17.46
CA PHE A 38 -10.71 6.48 -17.13
C PHE A 38 -9.90 6.89 -18.35
N VAL A 39 -10.11 6.29 -19.49
CA VAL A 39 -9.49 6.72 -20.76
C VAL A 39 -10.19 7.95 -21.33
N ASN A 40 -11.52 8.03 -21.21
CA ASN A 40 -12.29 9.09 -21.83
C ASN A 40 -11.96 10.50 -21.27
N VAL A 41 -11.51 10.61 -20.00
CA VAL A 41 -11.06 11.91 -19.45
C VAL A 41 -9.85 12.48 -20.20
N PHE A 42 -9.05 11.65 -20.87
CA PHE A 42 -7.94 12.08 -21.73
C PHE A 42 -8.40 12.47 -23.14
N VAL A 43 -9.59 12.06 -23.54
CA VAL A 43 -10.22 12.48 -24.79
C VAL A 43 -10.93 13.84 -24.61
N THR A 44 -11.73 13.96 -23.55
CA THR A 44 -12.53 15.17 -23.28
C THR A 44 -11.67 16.36 -22.82
N ARG A 45 -10.59 16.09 -22.06
CA ARG A 45 -9.64 17.11 -21.58
C ARG A 45 -10.31 18.29 -20.87
N GLU A 46 -11.22 17.96 -19.97
CA GLU A 46 -12.05 18.93 -19.26
C GLU A 46 -11.47 19.38 -17.91
N ASP A 47 -10.33 18.83 -17.50
CA ASP A 47 -9.67 19.24 -16.27
C ASP A 47 -9.06 20.64 -16.46
N ALA A 48 -9.22 21.48 -15.44
CA ALA A 48 -8.69 22.84 -15.45
C ALA A 48 -8.37 23.29 -14.04
N ALA A 49 -7.43 24.22 -13.93
CA ALA A 49 -7.03 24.84 -12.67
C ALA A 49 -6.72 23.79 -11.57
N ASP A 50 -7.25 23.99 -10.38
CA ASP A 50 -6.85 23.28 -9.17
C ASP A 50 -7.70 22.05 -8.86
N ASP A 51 -8.63 21.64 -9.74
CA ASP A 51 -9.68 20.70 -9.40
C ASP A 51 -9.68 19.40 -10.25
N GLY A 52 -8.71 19.20 -11.12
CA GLY A 52 -8.70 18.13 -12.11
C GLY A 52 -7.70 17.02 -11.85
N TRP A 53 -7.95 16.08 -10.92
CA TRP A 53 -7.06 14.92 -10.69
C TRP A 53 -7.55 13.61 -11.30
N ARG A 54 -8.62 13.60 -12.13
CA ARG A 54 -9.19 12.38 -12.72
C ARG A 54 -8.19 11.55 -13.54
N GLY A 55 -7.18 12.20 -14.11
CA GLY A 55 -6.13 11.54 -14.89
C GLY A 55 -5.27 10.55 -14.10
N GLU A 56 -5.25 10.64 -12.76
CA GLU A 56 -4.53 9.69 -11.92
C GLU A 56 -5.20 8.31 -11.85
N TYR A 57 -6.52 8.25 -12.08
CA TYR A 57 -7.30 7.02 -11.89
C TYR A 57 -6.81 5.88 -12.77
N PHE A 58 -6.52 6.18 -14.04
CA PHE A 58 -5.95 5.20 -14.97
C PHE A 58 -4.69 4.53 -14.40
N GLY A 59 -3.68 5.33 -14.03
CA GLY A 59 -2.38 4.79 -13.62
C GLY A 59 -2.42 4.12 -12.25
N LYS A 60 -3.18 4.66 -11.30
CA LYS A 60 -3.39 4.05 -9.99
C LYS A 60 -4.02 2.66 -10.12
N MET A 61 -5.12 2.55 -10.88
CA MET A 61 -5.80 1.27 -11.04
C MET A 61 -5.01 0.30 -11.93
N MET A 62 -4.31 0.79 -12.98
CA MET A 62 -3.45 -0.05 -13.84
C MET A 62 -2.32 -0.71 -13.04
N ARG A 63 -1.68 0.03 -12.12
CA ARG A 63 -0.70 -0.53 -11.19
C ARG A 63 -1.27 -1.70 -10.40
N GLY A 64 -2.45 -1.50 -9.79
CA GLY A 64 -3.12 -2.55 -9.02
C GLY A 64 -3.49 -3.76 -9.88
N ALA A 65 -4.02 -3.53 -11.06
CA ALA A 65 -4.41 -4.57 -12.00
C ALA A 65 -3.20 -5.41 -12.48
N CYS A 66 -2.07 -4.76 -12.76
CA CYS A 66 -0.85 -5.47 -13.15
C CYS A 66 -0.25 -6.28 -12.00
N LEU A 67 -0.28 -5.77 -10.75
CA LEU A 67 0.15 -6.53 -9.58
C LEU A 67 -0.79 -7.72 -9.31
N THR A 68 -2.11 -7.53 -9.46
CA THR A 68 -3.10 -8.61 -9.39
C THR A 68 -2.82 -9.69 -10.43
N TYR A 69 -2.54 -9.29 -11.68
CA TYR A 69 -2.17 -10.23 -12.74
C TYR A 69 -0.88 -11.01 -12.42
N ARG A 70 0.13 -10.33 -11.90
CA ARG A 70 1.39 -10.98 -11.52
C ARG A 70 1.23 -11.99 -10.39
N TYR A 71 0.39 -11.67 -9.40
CA TYR A 71 0.05 -12.59 -8.32
C TYR A 71 -0.80 -13.76 -8.83
N SER A 72 -1.88 -13.48 -9.54
CA SER A 72 -2.84 -14.47 -10.06
C SER A 72 -3.14 -14.19 -11.54
N PRO A 73 -2.39 -14.77 -12.48
CA PRO A 73 -2.57 -14.54 -13.91
C PRO A 73 -4.00 -14.83 -14.38
N ASN A 74 -4.62 -13.85 -15.06
CA ASN A 74 -5.98 -13.91 -15.57
C ASN A 74 -6.05 -13.35 -16.99
N GLU A 75 -6.34 -14.17 -17.97
CA GLU A 75 -6.28 -13.78 -19.40
C GLU A 75 -7.40 -12.76 -19.77
N LYS A 76 -8.55 -12.77 -19.09
CA LYS A 76 -9.59 -11.74 -19.29
C LYS A 76 -9.10 -10.38 -18.82
N LEU A 77 -8.48 -10.33 -17.65
CA LEU A 77 -7.86 -9.11 -17.14
C LEU A 77 -6.76 -8.63 -18.10
N TYR A 78 -5.84 -9.50 -18.49
CA TYR A 78 -4.76 -9.15 -19.41
C TYR A 78 -5.28 -8.54 -20.72
N ALA A 79 -6.28 -9.18 -21.34
CA ALA A 79 -6.87 -8.69 -22.58
C ALA A 79 -7.51 -7.30 -22.41
N LEU A 80 -8.20 -7.07 -21.29
CA LEU A 80 -8.81 -5.78 -20.96
C LEU A 80 -7.75 -4.70 -20.75
N LEU A 81 -6.69 -4.98 -19.98
CA LEU A 81 -5.59 -4.04 -19.76
C LEU A 81 -4.87 -3.70 -21.07
N LYS A 82 -4.61 -4.70 -21.91
CA LYS A 82 -4.02 -4.51 -23.25
C LYS A 82 -4.86 -3.57 -24.11
N LYS A 83 -6.19 -3.75 -24.12
CA LYS A 83 -7.13 -2.88 -24.82
C LYS A 83 -7.09 -1.44 -24.26
N THR A 84 -7.09 -1.31 -22.95
CA THR A 84 -7.11 -0.02 -22.25
C THR A 84 -5.84 0.80 -22.50
N VAL A 85 -4.66 0.18 -22.43
CA VAL A 85 -3.39 0.87 -22.70
C VAL A 85 -3.32 1.34 -24.15
N ARG A 86 -3.76 0.54 -25.11
CA ARG A 86 -3.85 0.97 -26.52
C ARG A 86 -4.77 2.17 -26.69
N ALA A 87 -5.93 2.16 -26.04
CA ALA A 87 -6.88 3.26 -26.08
C ALA A 87 -6.30 4.54 -25.46
N LEU A 88 -5.59 4.43 -24.31
CA LEU A 88 -4.92 5.58 -23.70
C LEU A 88 -3.85 6.19 -24.63
N ILE A 89 -2.97 5.37 -25.19
CA ILE A 89 -1.88 5.85 -26.09
C ILE A 89 -2.48 6.55 -27.32
N ALA A 90 -3.61 6.09 -27.82
CA ALA A 90 -4.29 6.69 -28.95
C ALA A 90 -4.85 8.11 -28.65
N THR A 91 -4.94 8.51 -27.37
CA THR A 91 -5.35 9.90 -26.98
C THR A 91 -4.22 10.91 -27.09
N ALA A 92 -2.98 10.47 -27.37
CA ALA A 92 -1.84 11.36 -27.54
C ALA A 92 -2.07 12.34 -28.69
N ASP A 93 -1.71 13.60 -28.48
CA ASP A 93 -1.70 14.56 -29.57
C ASP A 93 -0.46 14.40 -30.49
N LYS A 94 -0.35 15.29 -31.48
CA LYS A 94 0.74 15.23 -32.49
C LYS A 94 2.13 15.35 -31.86
N GLU A 95 2.26 16.06 -30.74
CA GLU A 95 3.52 16.22 -30.03
C GLU A 95 3.80 15.07 -29.04
N GLY A 96 2.85 14.15 -28.83
CA GLY A 96 2.99 13.02 -27.91
C GLY A 96 2.46 13.29 -26.50
N ARG A 97 1.80 14.42 -26.30
CA ARG A 97 1.20 14.81 -25.02
C ARG A 97 -0.03 13.96 -24.73
N ILE A 98 -0.10 13.37 -23.54
CA ILE A 98 -1.27 12.65 -23.01
C ILE A 98 -1.65 13.34 -21.70
N SER A 99 -2.78 14.05 -21.66
CA SER A 99 -3.22 14.80 -20.49
C SER A 99 -4.73 14.95 -20.47
N THR A 100 -5.29 15.11 -19.29
CA THR A 100 -6.70 15.43 -19.05
C THR A 100 -6.97 16.94 -19.08
N TYR A 101 -5.91 17.75 -19.14
CA TYR A 101 -5.97 19.20 -19.25
C TYR A 101 -5.87 19.64 -20.72
N PRO A 102 -6.60 20.68 -21.16
CA PRO A 102 -6.35 21.32 -22.45
C PRO A 102 -4.99 22.05 -22.43
N VAL A 103 -4.41 22.31 -23.61
CA VAL A 103 -3.10 22.99 -23.73
C VAL A 103 -3.10 24.36 -23.06
N SER A 104 -4.23 25.07 -23.10
CA SER A 104 -4.39 26.41 -22.47
C SER A 104 -4.28 26.39 -20.94
N HIS A 105 -4.36 25.22 -20.31
CA HIS A 105 -4.31 25.05 -18.85
C HIS A 105 -3.30 23.99 -18.42
N GLU A 106 -2.31 23.69 -19.26
CA GLU A 106 -1.28 22.72 -18.90
C GLU A 106 -0.26 23.26 -17.88
N PHE A 107 0.41 22.36 -17.19
CA PHE A 107 1.40 22.65 -16.14
C PHE A 107 0.86 23.55 -15.03
N CYS A 108 -0.38 23.33 -14.64
CA CYS A 108 -0.99 23.91 -13.44
C CYS A 108 -1.77 22.84 -12.66
N GLY A 109 -2.16 23.15 -11.43
CA GLY A 109 -3.01 22.29 -10.59
C GLY A 109 -2.50 20.86 -10.47
N TRP A 110 -3.23 19.90 -11.04
CA TRP A 110 -2.91 18.47 -11.00
C TRP A 110 -2.44 17.91 -12.37
N ASP A 111 -2.15 18.76 -13.35
CA ASP A 111 -1.82 18.27 -14.70
C ASP A 111 -0.57 17.36 -14.69
N LEU A 112 0.54 17.81 -14.09
CA LEU A 112 1.76 17.00 -14.06
C LEU A 112 1.61 15.73 -13.19
N TRP A 113 0.82 15.81 -12.13
CA TRP A 113 0.40 14.65 -11.36
C TRP A 113 -0.37 13.63 -12.21
N CYS A 114 -1.33 14.07 -13.03
CA CYS A 114 -2.06 13.20 -13.94
C CYS A 114 -1.12 12.56 -14.98
N ARG A 115 -0.19 13.36 -15.54
CA ARG A 115 0.83 12.87 -16.49
C ARG A 115 1.78 11.85 -15.87
N LYS A 116 2.15 12.01 -14.59
CA LYS A 116 2.87 10.99 -13.82
C LYS A 116 2.16 9.64 -13.91
N TYR A 117 0.84 9.62 -13.72
CA TYR A 117 0.06 8.39 -13.71
C TYR A 117 -0.15 7.77 -15.09
N VAL A 118 -0.04 8.55 -16.16
CA VAL A 118 0.10 8.00 -17.52
C VAL A 118 1.36 7.14 -17.62
N LEU A 119 2.52 7.67 -17.19
CA LEU A 119 3.78 6.93 -17.18
C LEU A 119 3.72 5.70 -16.27
N VAL A 120 3.22 5.86 -15.03
CA VAL A 120 3.08 4.76 -14.08
C VAL A 120 2.26 3.61 -14.65
N GLY A 121 1.07 3.90 -15.19
CA GLY A 121 0.21 2.87 -15.77
C GLY A 121 0.86 2.16 -16.97
N CYS A 122 1.50 2.91 -17.85
CA CYS A 122 2.21 2.36 -19.01
C CYS A 122 3.41 1.50 -18.59
N LEU A 123 4.19 1.92 -17.59
CA LEU A 123 5.34 1.17 -17.08
C LEU A 123 4.92 -0.18 -16.45
N TYR A 124 3.88 -0.17 -15.64
CA TYR A 124 3.38 -1.40 -15.02
C TYR A 124 2.84 -2.38 -16.07
N PHE A 125 2.08 -1.90 -17.06
CA PHE A 125 1.61 -2.77 -18.15
C PHE A 125 2.75 -3.23 -19.05
N TYR A 126 3.74 -2.38 -19.33
CA TYR A 126 4.95 -2.76 -20.08
C TYR A 126 5.65 -3.97 -19.43
N GLY A 127 5.70 -3.99 -18.09
CA GLY A 127 6.33 -5.08 -17.33
C GLY A 127 5.66 -6.45 -17.49
N ILE A 128 4.34 -6.49 -17.76
CA ILE A 128 3.59 -7.74 -17.97
C ILE A 128 3.25 -8.01 -19.45
N CYS A 129 3.57 -7.08 -20.34
CA CYS A 129 3.19 -7.18 -21.74
C CYS A 129 3.93 -8.33 -22.46
N LYS A 130 3.15 -9.24 -23.05
CA LYS A 130 3.66 -10.39 -23.82
C LYS A 130 3.82 -10.11 -25.34
N ASP A 131 3.41 -8.91 -25.79
CA ASP A 131 3.39 -8.49 -27.20
C ASP A 131 4.53 -7.49 -27.44
N GLU A 132 5.63 -7.94 -28.04
CA GLU A 132 6.83 -7.13 -28.23
C GLU A 132 6.57 -5.88 -29.08
N LYS A 133 5.76 -5.98 -30.13
CA LYS A 133 5.38 -4.82 -30.95
C LYS A 133 4.59 -3.78 -30.14
N LEU A 134 3.75 -4.24 -29.24
CA LEU A 134 3.04 -3.34 -28.32
C LEU A 134 4.00 -2.73 -27.29
N LYS A 135 4.97 -3.47 -26.77
CA LYS A 135 6.01 -2.92 -25.89
C LYS A 135 6.76 -1.77 -26.55
N GLU A 136 7.19 -1.96 -27.81
CA GLU A 136 7.83 -0.89 -28.59
C GLU A 136 6.92 0.36 -28.69
N THR A 137 5.63 0.14 -28.98
CA THR A 137 4.65 1.22 -29.08
C THR A 137 4.47 1.96 -27.75
N ILE A 138 4.37 1.22 -26.63
CA ILE A 138 4.25 1.78 -25.27
C ILE A 138 5.50 2.59 -24.93
N LEU A 139 6.69 2.03 -25.17
CA LEU A 139 7.94 2.70 -24.89
C LEU A 139 8.09 4.00 -25.70
N ALA A 140 7.76 3.97 -26.99
CA ALA A 140 7.77 5.16 -27.83
C ALA A 140 6.77 6.23 -27.34
N ALA A 141 5.58 5.82 -26.90
CA ALA A 141 4.59 6.75 -26.34
C ALA A 141 5.06 7.38 -25.03
N MET A 142 5.62 6.60 -24.11
CA MET A 142 6.18 7.11 -22.85
C MET A 142 7.33 8.08 -23.08
N LYS A 143 8.23 7.77 -24.02
CA LYS A 143 9.34 8.66 -24.40
C LYS A 143 8.80 10.00 -24.90
N ARG A 144 7.94 10.00 -25.91
CA ARG A 144 7.35 11.22 -26.47
C ARG A 144 6.62 12.04 -25.40
N HIS A 145 5.92 11.37 -24.50
CA HIS A 145 5.20 12.02 -23.40
C HIS A 145 6.15 12.70 -22.40
N LEU A 146 7.24 12.02 -22.00
CA LEU A 146 8.25 12.59 -21.11
C LEU A 146 9.08 13.68 -21.82
N ASP A 147 9.41 13.49 -23.09
CA ASP A 147 10.11 14.49 -23.90
C ASP A 147 9.33 15.80 -23.99
N TYR A 148 8.01 15.71 -24.13
CA TYR A 148 7.12 16.89 -24.09
C TYR A 148 7.21 17.64 -22.76
N ILE A 149 7.26 16.92 -21.65
CA ILE A 149 7.39 17.48 -20.30
C ILE A 149 8.77 18.11 -20.12
N GLU A 150 9.83 17.38 -20.40
CA GLU A 150 11.22 17.83 -20.23
C GLU A 150 11.56 19.07 -21.07
N ALA A 151 10.98 19.20 -22.27
CA ALA A 151 11.18 20.37 -23.12
C ALA A 151 10.61 21.67 -22.53
N ARG A 152 9.74 21.60 -21.52
CA ARG A 152 9.04 22.75 -20.93
C ARG A 152 9.37 22.96 -19.46
N ILE A 153 9.78 21.90 -18.76
CA ILE A 153 10.07 21.92 -17.33
C ILE A 153 11.57 21.67 -17.11
N GLY A 154 12.20 22.50 -16.30
CA GLY A 154 13.62 22.37 -15.98
C GLY A 154 14.27 23.71 -15.70
N LYS A 155 15.60 23.71 -15.58
CA LYS A 155 16.40 24.91 -15.24
C LYS A 155 16.18 26.09 -16.19
N ASN A 156 15.90 25.82 -17.46
CA ASN A 156 15.70 26.85 -18.49
C ASN A 156 14.22 27.02 -18.91
N GLY A 157 13.31 26.36 -18.20
CA GLY A 157 11.88 26.38 -18.44
C GLY A 157 11.09 26.74 -17.19
N ILE A 158 9.90 26.16 -17.07
CA ILE A 158 9.09 26.27 -15.85
C ILE A 158 9.75 25.43 -14.75
N ALA A 159 9.95 26.01 -13.56
CA ALA A 159 10.41 25.19 -12.43
C ALA A 159 9.33 24.17 -12.07
N ILE A 160 9.72 22.91 -11.78
CA ILE A 160 8.75 21.86 -11.49
C ILE A 160 7.85 22.22 -10.30
N THR A 161 8.39 22.91 -9.31
CA THR A 161 7.68 23.39 -8.13
C THR A 161 6.70 24.52 -8.43
N ASP A 162 6.78 25.16 -9.60
CA ASP A 162 5.86 26.21 -10.08
C ASP A 162 4.70 25.65 -10.93
N THR A 163 4.71 24.36 -11.26
CA THR A 163 3.67 23.72 -12.07
C THR A 163 2.42 23.35 -11.27
N SER A 164 2.37 23.68 -10.00
CA SER A 164 1.20 23.52 -9.16
C SER A 164 1.22 24.46 -7.97
N VAL A 165 0.06 25.03 -7.64
CA VAL A 165 -0.12 25.78 -6.39
C VAL A 165 -0.32 24.85 -5.18
N TRP A 166 -0.69 23.59 -5.43
CA TRP A 166 -0.93 22.61 -4.37
C TRP A 166 0.38 22.12 -3.75
N TYR A 167 0.45 22.21 -2.45
CA TYR A 167 1.56 21.66 -1.66
C TYR A 167 2.96 22.12 -2.13
N GLY A 168 3.02 23.33 -2.69
CA GLY A 168 4.25 23.89 -3.24
C GLY A 168 4.85 23.12 -4.41
N GLY A 169 4.02 22.44 -5.20
CA GLY A 169 4.46 21.64 -6.33
C GLY A 169 4.90 20.21 -5.98
N MET A 170 4.70 19.75 -4.73
CA MET A 170 5.08 18.38 -4.32
C MET A 170 4.36 17.32 -5.15
N ASN A 171 3.09 17.52 -5.48
CA ASN A 171 2.34 16.63 -6.37
C ASN A 171 3.03 16.48 -7.74
N SER A 172 3.54 17.57 -8.31
CA SER A 172 4.30 17.56 -9.56
C SER A 172 5.67 16.90 -9.41
N SER A 173 6.41 17.24 -8.36
CA SER A 173 7.76 16.71 -8.10
C SER A 173 7.75 15.17 -7.91
N SER A 174 6.64 14.60 -7.51
CA SER A 174 6.48 13.14 -7.35
C SER A 174 6.48 12.35 -8.66
N ILE A 175 6.58 13.02 -9.83
CA ILE A 175 6.84 12.35 -11.14
C ILE A 175 8.22 11.67 -11.18
N LEU A 176 9.08 11.95 -10.21
CA LEU A 176 10.45 11.44 -10.13
C LEU A 176 10.53 9.90 -10.33
N GLU A 177 9.64 9.13 -9.68
CA GLU A 177 9.64 7.66 -9.81
C GLU A 177 9.54 7.19 -11.27
N PRO A 178 8.48 7.52 -12.04
CA PRO A 178 8.37 7.04 -13.41
C PRO A 178 9.42 7.62 -14.36
N VAL A 179 9.99 8.79 -14.08
CA VAL A 179 11.14 9.33 -14.84
C VAL A 179 12.33 8.41 -14.70
N VAL A 180 12.69 7.99 -13.50
CA VAL A 180 13.80 7.07 -13.25
C VAL A 180 13.50 5.68 -13.81
N GLU A 181 12.27 5.18 -13.66
CA GLU A 181 11.88 3.89 -14.22
C GLU A 181 11.98 3.88 -15.76
N LEU A 182 11.63 4.98 -16.41
CA LEU A 182 11.83 5.11 -17.86
C LEU A 182 13.32 5.17 -18.24
N TYR A 183 14.17 5.84 -17.43
CA TYR A 183 15.62 5.77 -17.59
C TYR A 183 16.13 4.33 -17.49
N LYS A 184 15.63 3.50 -16.57
CA LYS A 184 16.04 2.09 -16.47
C LYS A 184 15.82 1.32 -17.77
N LEU A 185 14.73 1.62 -18.50
CA LEU A 185 14.38 0.97 -19.75
C LEU A 185 15.18 1.52 -20.94
N THR A 186 15.38 2.83 -20.99
CA THR A 186 15.92 3.50 -22.19
C THR A 186 17.42 3.74 -22.12
N LYS A 187 17.98 3.90 -20.93
CA LYS A 187 19.35 4.37 -20.66
C LYS A 187 19.66 5.74 -21.25
N GLU A 188 18.64 6.56 -21.57
CA GLU A 188 18.84 7.92 -22.08
C GLU A 188 19.33 8.86 -20.96
N PRO A 189 20.56 9.41 -21.03
CA PRO A 189 21.15 10.19 -19.93
C PRO A 189 20.34 11.41 -19.54
N ARG A 190 19.57 12.00 -20.47
CA ARG A 190 18.74 13.19 -20.19
C ARG A 190 17.65 12.90 -19.16
N TYR A 191 17.07 11.70 -19.14
CA TYR A 191 16.06 11.34 -18.13
C TYR A 191 16.67 11.23 -16.72
N LEU A 192 17.91 10.74 -16.63
CA LEU A 192 18.62 10.73 -15.35
C LEU A 192 18.96 12.15 -14.89
N ALA A 193 19.40 13.02 -15.81
CA ALA A 193 19.66 14.43 -15.52
C ALA A 193 18.39 15.18 -15.11
N PHE A 194 17.24 14.86 -15.72
CA PHE A 194 15.95 15.42 -15.32
C PHE A 194 15.52 14.92 -13.93
N ALA A 195 15.74 13.65 -13.61
CA ALA A 195 15.51 13.12 -12.26
C ALA A 195 16.39 13.81 -11.21
N GLU A 196 17.67 14.03 -11.52
CA GLU A 196 18.59 14.77 -10.64
C GLU A 196 18.11 16.21 -10.42
N TYR A 197 17.67 16.89 -11.48
CA TYR A 197 17.07 18.22 -11.38
C TYR A 197 15.87 18.22 -10.43
N ILE A 198 14.94 17.28 -10.56
CA ILE A 198 13.75 17.18 -9.68
C ILE A 198 14.15 17.00 -8.21
N ILE A 199 15.17 16.18 -7.93
CA ILE A 199 15.67 15.98 -6.57
C ILE A 199 16.28 17.29 -6.03
N HIS A 200 17.05 18.01 -6.84
CA HIS A 200 17.68 19.28 -6.43
C HIS A 200 16.70 20.42 -6.17
N GLU A 201 15.55 20.43 -6.86
CA GLU A 201 14.45 21.35 -6.55
C GLU A 201 13.81 21.08 -5.16
N GLY A 202 14.15 19.94 -4.54
CA GLY A 202 13.80 19.62 -3.16
C GLY A 202 12.34 19.24 -2.91
N GLY A 203 11.54 19.08 -3.97
CA GLY A 203 10.16 18.61 -3.91
C GLY A 203 9.10 19.69 -3.71
N CYS A 204 9.42 20.81 -3.04
CA CYS A 204 8.44 21.81 -2.64
C CYS A 204 9.02 23.24 -2.70
N LYS A 205 8.24 24.21 -3.21
CA LYS A 205 8.65 25.62 -3.34
C LYS A 205 8.92 26.32 -2.01
N GLN A 206 8.20 25.93 -0.94
CA GLN A 206 8.35 26.53 0.38
C GLN A 206 9.64 26.11 1.10
N GLY A 207 10.32 25.10 0.59
CA GLY A 207 11.58 24.60 1.14
C GLY A 207 11.85 23.17 0.71
N SER A 208 13.08 22.72 0.83
CA SER A 208 13.47 21.38 0.44
C SER A 208 13.10 20.34 1.50
N VAL A 209 12.23 19.40 1.16
CA VAL A 209 11.95 18.24 2.03
C VAL A 209 13.14 17.30 2.12
N VAL A 210 14.03 17.31 1.12
CA VAL A 210 15.31 16.57 1.15
C VAL A 210 16.20 17.10 2.26
N GLU A 211 16.38 18.42 2.33
CA GLU A 211 17.18 19.05 3.38
C GLU A 211 16.52 18.95 4.76
N ALA A 212 15.17 19.02 4.83
CA ALA A 212 14.43 18.78 6.07
C ALA A 212 14.71 17.38 6.64
N VAL A 213 14.66 16.34 5.80
CA VAL A 213 15.00 14.96 6.24
C VAL A 213 16.47 14.85 6.64
N LYS A 214 17.41 15.45 5.88
CA LYS A 214 18.83 15.47 6.25
C LYS A 214 19.04 16.10 7.62
N ALA A 215 18.33 17.20 7.92
CA ALA A 215 18.38 17.89 9.21
C ALA A 215 17.72 17.09 10.35
N GLY A 216 16.88 16.10 10.06
CA GLY A 216 16.10 15.35 11.04
C GLY A 216 14.84 16.08 11.50
N THR A 217 14.34 17.01 10.69
CA THR A 217 13.04 17.67 10.90
C THR A 217 11.93 16.61 10.94
N LEU A 218 10.96 16.77 11.82
CA LEU A 218 9.84 15.84 11.94
C LEU A 218 8.86 16.00 10.75
N PRO A 219 8.22 14.92 10.26
CA PRO A 219 7.41 15.01 9.04
C PRO A 219 6.25 16.01 9.10
N HIS A 220 5.63 16.21 10.27
CA HIS A 220 4.60 17.22 10.47
C HIS A 220 5.11 18.68 10.54
N GLU A 221 6.42 18.85 10.49
CA GLU A 221 7.10 20.17 10.43
C GLU A 221 7.75 20.42 9.06
N PHE A 222 7.57 19.51 8.08
CA PHE A 222 8.11 19.69 6.74
C PHE A 222 7.52 20.91 6.03
N PRO A 223 8.23 21.50 5.05
CA PRO A 223 7.71 22.59 4.22
C PRO A 223 6.36 22.28 3.57
N THR A 224 6.09 21.00 3.31
CA THR A 224 4.77 20.45 3.00
C THR A 224 4.57 19.15 3.76
N THR A 225 3.42 19.03 4.41
CA THR A 225 3.06 17.86 5.22
C THR A 225 2.19 16.85 4.48
N LYS A 226 1.91 17.06 3.20
CA LYS A 226 1.06 16.17 2.40
C LYS A 226 1.68 14.78 2.29
N ALA A 227 1.09 13.82 3.00
CA ALA A 227 1.72 12.53 3.28
C ALA A 227 1.89 11.66 2.02
N TYR A 228 0.87 11.60 1.15
CA TYR A 228 0.92 10.77 -0.04
C TYR A 228 1.99 11.23 -1.04
N GLU A 229 1.93 12.49 -1.44
CA GLU A 229 2.80 13.05 -2.45
C GLU A 229 4.26 13.06 -1.99
N THR A 230 4.50 13.40 -0.70
CA THR A 230 5.83 13.37 -0.11
C THR A 230 6.39 11.95 -0.08
N THR A 231 5.62 10.96 0.39
CA THR A 231 6.06 9.56 0.38
C THR A 231 6.37 9.08 -1.04
N SER A 232 5.53 9.46 -2.02
CA SER A 232 5.74 9.12 -3.43
C SER A 232 6.99 9.79 -4.04
N PHE A 233 7.35 10.98 -3.58
CA PHE A 233 8.60 11.63 -3.97
C PHE A 233 9.82 10.85 -3.45
N PHE A 234 9.77 10.36 -2.21
CA PHE A 234 10.84 9.50 -1.65
C PHE A 234 10.90 8.11 -2.31
N GLU A 235 9.79 7.56 -2.82
CA GLU A 235 9.84 6.37 -3.70
C GLU A 235 10.67 6.66 -4.96
N GLY A 236 10.56 7.87 -5.51
CA GLY A 236 11.36 8.32 -6.64
C GLY A 236 12.85 8.44 -6.31
N ILE A 237 13.20 8.96 -5.13
CA ILE A 237 14.60 9.01 -4.67
C ILE A 237 15.17 7.59 -4.48
N LEU A 238 14.38 6.66 -3.97
CA LEU A 238 14.80 5.26 -3.88
C LEU A 238 15.02 4.63 -5.26
N ALA A 239 14.18 4.95 -6.25
CA ALA A 239 14.41 4.54 -7.63
C ALA A 239 15.71 5.11 -8.20
N TYR A 240 16.03 6.37 -7.85
CA TYR A 240 17.28 7.02 -8.24
C TYR A 240 18.50 6.35 -7.61
N TYR A 241 18.42 5.95 -6.34
CA TYR A 241 19.44 5.10 -5.70
C TYR A 241 19.66 3.79 -6.47
N GLU A 242 18.60 3.12 -6.89
CA GLU A 242 18.68 1.83 -7.60
C GLU A 242 19.45 1.91 -8.92
N VAL A 243 19.56 3.09 -9.53
CA VAL A 243 20.29 3.28 -10.80
C VAL A 243 21.67 3.90 -10.62
N THR A 244 21.86 4.72 -9.58
CA THR A 244 23.15 5.38 -9.32
C THR A 244 24.05 4.58 -8.39
N GLY A 245 23.48 3.75 -7.51
CA GLY A 245 24.21 3.02 -6.48
C GLY A 245 24.78 3.91 -5.36
N GLU A 246 24.42 5.20 -5.33
CA GLU A 246 24.93 6.15 -4.32
C GLU A 246 24.22 5.99 -2.98
N ASN A 247 24.83 5.32 -2.03
CA ASN A 247 24.24 4.99 -0.71
C ASN A 247 23.65 6.20 0.04
N LYS A 248 24.13 7.43 -0.21
CA LYS A 248 23.57 8.64 0.41
C LYS A 248 22.05 8.76 0.17
N TRP A 249 21.56 8.30 -0.98
CA TRP A 249 20.14 8.35 -1.32
C TRP A 249 19.35 7.25 -0.61
N LEU A 250 19.92 6.05 -0.49
CA LEU A 250 19.30 5.02 0.34
C LEU A 250 19.16 5.48 1.79
N PHE A 251 20.24 5.95 2.41
CA PHE A 251 20.22 6.43 3.79
C PHE A 251 19.25 7.59 4.00
N LEU A 252 19.08 8.47 3.00
CA LEU A 252 18.09 9.53 3.05
C LEU A 252 16.67 8.98 3.11
N VAL A 253 16.35 7.97 2.26
CA VAL A 253 15.02 7.36 2.22
C VAL A 253 14.75 6.51 3.47
N GLU A 254 15.75 5.79 3.97
CA GLU A 254 15.66 5.07 5.24
C GLU A 254 15.36 6.03 6.40
N LYS A 255 16.10 7.16 6.48
CA LYS A 255 15.87 8.19 7.50
C LYS A 255 14.45 8.78 7.40
N PHE A 256 13.98 9.09 6.18
CA PHE A 256 12.59 9.52 5.98
C PHE A 256 11.60 8.47 6.48
N ALA A 257 11.78 7.20 6.09
CA ALA A 257 10.89 6.12 6.50
C ALA A 257 10.90 5.89 8.03
N ASP A 258 12.04 6.04 8.69
CA ASP A 258 12.14 5.91 10.15
C ASP A 258 11.47 7.11 10.84
N LEU A 259 11.68 8.35 10.38
CA LEU A 259 11.00 9.54 10.91
C LEU A 259 9.47 9.42 10.80
N VAL A 260 8.96 8.94 9.66
CA VAL A 260 7.52 8.69 9.46
C VAL A 260 7.04 7.57 10.39
N ALA A 261 7.77 6.46 10.49
CA ALA A 261 7.38 5.32 11.32
C ALA A 261 7.26 5.70 12.80
N GLU A 262 8.16 6.53 13.30
CA GLU A 262 8.21 6.94 14.70
C GLU A 262 7.18 8.02 15.06
N ASN A 263 6.88 8.93 14.12
CA ASN A 263 6.11 10.14 14.45
C ASN A 263 4.71 10.18 13.81
N GLU A 264 4.48 9.47 12.71
CA GLU A 264 3.26 9.62 11.91
C GLU A 264 2.45 8.33 11.75
N ILE A 265 3.02 7.17 12.12
CA ILE A 265 2.29 5.90 11.97
C ILE A 265 1.37 5.66 13.15
N THR A 266 0.11 5.40 12.84
CA THR A 266 -0.93 5.04 13.80
C THR A 266 -0.91 3.53 14.10
N LEU A 267 -1.66 3.13 15.11
CA LEU A 267 -1.75 1.74 15.56
C LEU A 267 -2.28 0.77 14.48
N ILE A 268 -2.99 1.28 13.48
CA ILE A 268 -3.45 0.48 12.32
C ILE A 268 -2.48 0.51 11.12
N GLY A 269 -1.36 1.21 11.25
CA GLY A 269 -0.30 1.23 10.24
C GLY A 269 -0.50 2.23 9.10
N CYS A 270 -1.29 3.29 9.28
CA CYS A 270 -1.42 4.39 8.31
C CYS A 270 -0.76 5.66 8.86
N ALA A 271 -0.16 6.46 8.00
CA ALA A 271 0.42 7.75 8.35
C ALA A 271 -0.62 8.86 8.30
N GLY A 272 -0.59 9.75 9.28
CA GLY A 272 -1.47 10.92 9.39
C GLY A 272 -2.88 10.60 9.88
N CYS A 273 -3.53 11.58 10.51
CA CYS A 273 -4.89 11.47 11.03
C CYS A 273 -5.83 12.55 10.48
N HIS A 274 -5.31 13.66 9.96
CA HIS A 274 -6.09 14.81 9.55
C HIS A 274 -5.76 15.23 8.13
N GLY A 275 -6.75 15.35 7.28
CA GLY A 275 -6.62 16.00 5.99
C GLY A 275 -5.54 15.45 5.08
N GLU A 276 -5.21 14.18 5.17
CA GLU A 276 -4.18 13.52 4.34
C GLU A 276 -2.76 14.07 4.58
N HIS A 277 -2.53 14.63 5.76
CA HIS A 277 -1.26 15.25 6.13
C HIS A 277 -0.52 14.45 7.21
N PHE A 278 0.79 14.59 7.24
CA PHE A 278 1.56 14.31 8.45
C PHE A 278 1.12 15.31 9.53
N ASP A 279 0.70 14.83 10.69
CA ASP A 279 0.07 15.62 11.74
C ASP A 279 0.46 15.15 13.15
N HIS A 280 1.63 14.52 13.26
CA HIS A 280 2.11 13.88 14.48
C HIS A 280 1.16 12.77 14.95
N ALA A 281 0.74 11.93 14.01
CA ALA A 281 -0.29 10.93 14.25
C ALA A 281 0.06 9.92 15.34
N ALA A 282 1.33 9.69 15.63
CA ALA A 282 1.76 8.87 16.76
C ALA A 282 1.14 9.33 18.11
N VAL A 283 0.91 10.64 18.28
CA VAL A 283 0.32 11.20 19.50
C VAL A 283 -1.09 11.76 19.31
N THR A 284 -1.49 12.12 18.09
CA THR A 284 -2.80 12.72 17.82
C THR A 284 -3.91 11.70 17.55
N GLN A 285 -3.54 10.46 17.19
CA GLN A 285 -4.49 9.40 16.79
C GLN A 285 -5.57 9.05 17.81
N ALA A 286 -5.35 9.34 19.07
CA ALA A 286 -6.31 9.09 20.15
C ALA A 286 -7.10 10.35 20.57
N ASN A 287 -6.90 11.50 19.91
CA ASN A 287 -7.61 12.73 20.26
C ASN A 287 -9.12 12.62 20.03
N ASP A 288 -9.93 13.40 20.78
CA ASP A 288 -11.37 13.52 20.55
C ASP A 288 -11.61 14.41 19.32
N ILE A 289 -11.42 13.84 18.14
CA ILE A 289 -11.62 14.54 16.89
C ILE A 289 -13.02 14.20 16.37
N LYS A 290 -13.67 15.19 15.76
CA LYS A 290 -14.98 14.98 15.16
C LYS A 290 -14.85 14.00 13.99
N GLU A 291 -15.79 13.05 13.88
CA GLU A 291 -15.88 12.03 12.83
C GLU A 291 -15.50 12.53 11.42
N LYS A 292 -15.80 13.80 11.14
CA LYS A 292 -15.59 14.43 9.82
C LYS A 292 -14.14 14.90 9.54
N THR A 293 -13.24 14.75 10.47
CA THR A 293 -11.86 15.28 10.37
C THR A 293 -10.78 14.24 10.58
N ILE A 294 -11.14 13.03 11.01
CA ILE A 294 -10.20 11.93 11.14
C ILE A 294 -10.08 11.21 9.81
N MET A 295 -8.90 11.19 9.27
CA MET A 295 -8.61 10.58 7.98
C MET A 295 -7.40 9.67 8.09
N GLN A 296 -7.64 8.39 7.91
CA GLN A 296 -6.62 7.38 7.62
C GLN A 296 -6.76 7.04 6.14
N GLU A 297 -6.09 7.80 5.29
CA GLU A 297 -6.31 7.73 3.85
C GLU A 297 -5.77 6.43 3.25
N THR A 298 -6.60 5.74 2.47
CA THR A 298 -6.20 4.52 1.77
C THR A 298 -5.06 4.77 0.76
N CYS A 299 -5.02 5.94 0.11
CA CYS A 299 -3.90 6.29 -0.77
C CYS A 299 -2.57 6.37 -0.02
N VAL A 300 -2.56 7.01 1.15
CA VAL A 300 -1.37 7.10 2.01
C VAL A 300 -0.94 5.70 2.47
N THR A 301 -1.90 4.87 2.91
CA THR A 301 -1.62 3.49 3.34
C THR A 301 -0.93 2.68 2.24
N VAL A 302 -1.45 2.71 1.01
CA VAL A 302 -0.88 1.94 -0.11
C VAL A 302 0.49 2.48 -0.53
N THR A 303 0.67 3.81 -0.51
CA THR A 303 1.98 4.40 -0.86
C THR A 303 3.02 4.09 0.20
N TRP A 304 2.64 4.11 1.48
CA TRP A 304 3.50 3.66 2.57
C TRP A 304 3.89 2.18 2.42
N LEU A 305 2.94 1.29 2.15
CA LEU A 305 3.20 -0.14 1.87
C LEU A 305 4.22 -0.32 0.75
N ARG A 306 4.09 0.44 -0.34
CA ARG A 306 5.01 0.37 -1.48
C ARG A 306 6.41 0.85 -1.13
N LEU A 307 6.54 1.93 -0.36
CA LEU A 307 7.84 2.41 0.10
C LEU A 307 8.52 1.36 0.99
N GLN A 308 7.78 0.75 1.93
CA GLN A 308 8.31 -0.30 2.80
C GLN A 308 8.73 -1.53 2.00
N GLU A 309 7.93 -1.96 1.02
CA GLU A 309 8.26 -3.08 0.14
C GLU A 309 9.56 -2.82 -0.65
N ARG A 310 9.71 -1.62 -1.22
CA ARG A 310 10.93 -1.28 -1.97
C ARG A 310 12.16 -1.21 -1.08
N LEU A 311 12.04 -0.66 0.13
CA LEU A 311 13.12 -0.64 1.13
C LEU A 311 13.48 -2.07 1.57
N LEU A 312 12.48 -2.92 1.83
CA LEU A 312 12.69 -4.33 2.14
C LEU A 312 13.50 -5.03 1.03
N ARG A 313 13.12 -4.85 -0.21
CA ARG A 313 13.85 -5.45 -1.34
C ARG A 313 15.26 -4.89 -1.52
N ALA A 314 15.45 -3.61 -1.25
CA ALA A 314 16.76 -2.97 -1.34
C ALA A 314 17.71 -3.44 -0.24
N THR A 315 17.23 -3.58 0.99
CA THR A 315 18.05 -3.78 2.19
C THR A 315 17.98 -5.19 2.78
N GLY A 316 16.85 -5.89 2.62
CA GLY A 316 16.54 -7.16 3.30
C GLY A 316 16.24 -6.99 4.79
N GLU A 317 15.97 -5.77 5.28
CA GLU A 317 15.72 -5.54 6.70
C GLU A 317 14.28 -5.85 7.09
N ALA A 318 14.09 -6.74 8.05
CA ALA A 318 12.79 -7.22 8.53
C ALA A 318 11.87 -6.10 9.06
N LYS A 319 12.43 -4.98 9.56
CA LYS A 319 11.63 -3.84 10.06
C LYS A 319 10.66 -3.28 9.01
N TYR A 320 11.03 -3.31 7.74
CA TYR A 320 10.16 -2.84 6.65
C TYR A 320 9.01 -3.80 6.40
N ALA A 321 9.26 -5.11 6.53
CA ALA A 321 8.20 -6.10 6.46
C ALA A 321 7.23 -6.00 7.66
N ASP A 322 7.72 -5.78 8.88
CA ASP A 322 6.87 -5.57 10.06
C ASP A 322 5.93 -4.38 9.87
N ARG A 323 6.44 -3.25 9.36
CA ARG A 323 5.65 -2.05 9.06
C ARG A 323 4.59 -2.32 7.99
N MET A 324 4.97 -3.02 6.93
CA MET A 324 4.08 -3.38 5.83
C MET A 324 2.96 -4.32 6.31
N GLU A 325 3.28 -5.33 7.11
CA GLU A 325 2.33 -6.31 7.65
C GLU A 325 1.24 -5.64 8.50
N VAL A 326 1.61 -4.77 9.44
CA VAL A 326 0.65 -4.02 10.26
C VAL A 326 -0.28 -3.17 9.40
N SER A 327 0.27 -2.47 8.39
CA SER A 327 -0.52 -1.63 7.48
C SER A 327 -1.49 -2.46 6.64
N ALA A 328 -1.05 -3.60 6.09
CA ALA A 328 -1.87 -4.47 5.25
C ALA A 328 -3.00 -5.11 6.05
N LEU A 329 -2.69 -5.73 7.20
CA LEU A 329 -3.66 -6.48 8.00
C LEU A 329 -4.72 -5.59 8.67
N ASN A 330 -4.44 -4.30 8.87
CA ASN A 330 -5.36 -3.41 9.58
C ASN A 330 -5.91 -2.31 8.68
N ALA A 331 -5.14 -1.27 8.35
CA ALA A 331 -5.65 -0.11 7.62
C ALA A 331 -6.15 -0.50 6.22
N LEU A 332 -5.37 -1.25 5.44
CA LEU A 332 -5.73 -1.61 4.07
C LEU A 332 -6.91 -2.59 4.03
N TYR A 333 -6.83 -3.72 4.75
CA TYR A 333 -7.92 -4.71 4.78
C TYR A 333 -9.17 -4.17 5.46
N GLY A 334 -8.99 -3.26 6.44
CA GLY A 334 -10.08 -2.51 7.04
C GLY A 334 -10.84 -1.64 6.04
N ALA A 335 -10.14 -1.08 5.05
CA ALA A 335 -10.75 -0.22 4.03
C ALA A 335 -11.58 -0.98 2.98
N LEU A 336 -11.47 -2.32 2.87
CA LEU A 336 -12.24 -3.10 1.90
C LEU A 336 -13.75 -3.04 2.18
N ASN A 337 -14.51 -2.70 1.16
CA ASN A 337 -15.97 -2.64 1.15
C ASN A 337 -16.57 -3.93 0.59
N LEU A 338 -16.46 -5.00 1.36
CA LEU A 338 -16.84 -6.37 0.92
C LEU A 338 -18.34 -6.54 0.61
N HIS A 339 -19.18 -5.63 1.10
CA HIS A 339 -20.65 -5.66 0.90
C HIS A 339 -21.14 -4.64 -0.12
N ASN A 340 -20.22 -3.96 -0.84
CA ASN A 340 -20.57 -2.89 -1.79
C ASN A 340 -21.51 -1.83 -1.20
N GLU A 341 -21.32 -1.51 0.08
CA GLU A 341 -22.09 -0.50 0.80
C GLU A 341 -21.92 0.88 0.13
N LYS A 342 -22.99 1.66 0.17
CA LYS A 342 -22.93 3.05 -0.33
C LYS A 342 -22.01 3.89 0.53
N GLN A 343 -21.26 4.78 -0.12
CA GLN A 343 -20.34 5.71 0.54
C GLN A 343 -20.90 7.12 0.51
N PHE A 344 -20.87 7.81 1.64
CA PHE A 344 -21.34 9.18 1.72
C PHE A 344 -20.28 10.14 1.20
N CYS A 345 -20.61 10.90 0.16
CA CYS A 345 -19.77 11.98 -0.34
C CYS A 345 -20.14 13.29 0.36
N LYS A 346 -19.21 13.83 1.13
CA LYS A 346 -19.44 15.06 1.90
C LYS A 346 -19.57 16.30 1.00
N GLU A 347 -18.78 16.35 -0.07
CA GLU A 347 -18.78 17.48 -1.01
C GLU A 347 -20.14 17.64 -1.69
N GLU A 348 -20.69 16.53 -2.17
CA GLU A 348 -21.96 16.50 -2.91
C GLU A 348 -23.18 16.25 -2.01
N LYS A 349 -22.96 15.95 -0.72
CA LYS A 349 -24.00 15.69 0.29
C LYS A 349 -24.97 14.55 -0.06
N PHE A 350 -24.53 13.55 -0.80
CA PHE A 350 -25.32 12.36 -1.13
C PHE A 350 -24.52 11.06 -1.05
N PHE A 351 -25.22 9.93 -1.11
CA PHE A 351 -24.59 8.63 -1.14
C PHE A 351 -24.22 8.22 -2.56
N LEU A 352 -22.93 7.93 -2.76
CA LEU A 352 -22.41 7.34 -3.98
C LEU A 352 -22.69 5.83 -4.01
N PRO A 353 -22.79 5.23 -5.21
CA PRO A 353 -22.71 3.78 -5.34
C PRO A 353 -21.50 3.21 -4.63
N GLY A 354 -21.59 1.98 -4.16
CA GLY A 354 -20.47 1.31 -3.51
C GLY A 354 -19.25 1.22 -4.42
N VAL A 355 -18.08 1.52 -3.85
CA VAL A 355 -16.77 1.27 -4.46
C VAL A 355 -16.02 0.27 -3.58
N PRO A 356 -15.06 -0.49 -4.11
CA PRO A 356 -14.42 -1.57 -3.35
C PRO A 356 -13.63 -1.15 -2.11
N PHE A 357 -13.32 0.15 -1.97
CA PHE A 357 -12.53 0.66 -0.85
C PHE A 357 -13.16 1.89 -0.21
N ASP A 358 -13.12 1.93 1.12
CA ASP A 358 -13.29 3.17 1.88
C ASP A 358 -12.11 4.11 1.61
N SER A 359 -12.38 5.39 1.52
CA SER A 359 -11.32 6.38 1.38
C SER A 359 -10.61 6.63 2.70
N TYR A 360 -11.36 6.62 3.81
CA TYR A 360 -10.86 7.02 5.12
C TYR A 360 -11.33 6.08 6.23
N SER A 361 -10.39 5.66 7.06
CA SER A 361 -10.63 4.67 8.12
C SER A 361 -10.67 5.33 9.51
N PRO A 362 -11.67 5.04 10.37
CA PRO A 362 -11.81 5.68 11.68
C PRO A 362 -10.88 5.08 12.74
N LEU A 363 -10.39 5.94 13.64
CA LEU A 363 -9.60 5.55 14.82
C LEU A 363 -10.37 5.70 16.15
N VAL A 364 -11.21 6.70 16.23
CA VAL A 364 -12.15 6.91 17.35
C VAL A 364 -13.55 6.56 16.89
N ALA A 365 -14.54 6.58 17.81
CA ALA A 365 -15.91 6.17 17.51
C ALA A 365 -16.48 6.90 16.28
N ALA A 366 -16.52 6.22 15.14
CA ALA A 366 -16.99 6.75 13.86
C ALA A 366 -17.43 5.61 12.93
N ARG A 367 -18.10 5.95 11.82
CA ARG A 367 -18.49 5.01 10.78
C ARG A 367 -17.44 4.92 9.68
N ARG A 368 -17.38 3.78 9.03
CA ARG A 368 -16.74 3.66 7.70
C ARG A 368 -17.65 4.23 6.62
N GLY A 369 -17.12 4.42 5.42
CA GLY A 369 -17.89 4.86 4.28
C GLY A 369 -18.30 6.34 4.32
N VAL A 370 -17.60 7.16 5.09
CA VAL A 370 -17.77 8.62 5.09
C VAL A 370 -16.67 9.25 4.26
N GLY A 371 -16.95 9.49 2.98
CA GLY A 371 -16.03 10.18 2.08
C GLY A 371 -15.93 11.66 2.44
N ILE A 372 -14.74 12.11 2.79
CA ILE A 372 -14.47 13.53 3.12
C ILE A 372 -13.97 14.29 1.89
N GLY A 373 -13.47 13.57 0.87
CA GLY A 373 -12.96 14.07 -0.39
C GLY A 373 -12.49 12.93 -1.28
N GLY A 374 -11.74 13.24 -2.33
CA GLY A 374 -11.13 12.24 -3.21
C GLY A 374 -12.06 11.67 -4.29
N PHE A 375 -13.31 12.13 -4.40
CA PHE A 375 -14.24 11.74 -5.46
C PHE A 375 -14.36 12.83 -6.52
N LYS A 376 -14.39 12.42 -7.79
CA LYS A 376 -14.66 13.31 -8.91
C LYS A 376 -15.74 12.74 -9.81
N ARG A 377 -16.55 13.65 -10.34
CA ARG A 377 -17.57 13.35 -11.34
C ARG A 377 -16.93 13.20 -12.72
N PHE A 378 -17.40 12.23 -13.49
CA PHE A 378 -17.11 12.14 -14.93
C PHE A 378 -18.14 12.95 -15.73
N SER A 379 -17.73 13.51 -16.85
CA SER A 379 -18.62 14.22 -17.79
C SER A 379 -19.78 13.34 -18.28
N GLU A 380 -19.52 12.06 -18.47
CA GLU A 380 -20.53 11.06 -18.83
C GLU A 380 -21.47 10.65 -17.67
N GLY A 381 -21.27 11.25 -16.51
CA GLY A 381 -22.02 10.92 -15.29
C GLY A 381 -21.37 9.82 -14.45
N GLY A 382 -21.74 9.82 -13.15
CA GLY A 382 -21.14 8.96 -12.14
C GLY A 382 -19.90 9.57 -11.52
N TYR A 383 -19.44 8.97 -10.43
CA TYR A 383 -18.30 9.42 -9.63
C TYR A 383 -17.36 8.25 -9.39
N TYR A 384 -16.08 8.55 -9.18
CA TYR A 384 -15.12 7.59 -8.68
C TYR A 384 -14.09 8.26 -7.77
N GLY A 385 -13.37 7.47 -6.96
CA GLY A 385 -12.46 7.96 -5.93
C GLY A 385 -11.01 7.55 -6.15
N CYS A 386 -10.09 8.43 -5.80
CA CYS A 386 -8.65 8.19 -5.87
C CYS A 386 -8.23 6.96 -5.04
N CYS A 387 -8.77 6.82 -3.83
CA CYS A 387 -8.48 5.71 -2.92
C CYS A 387 -8.98 4.37 -3.47
N ALA A 388 -10.17 4.35 -4.07
CA ALA A 388 -10.69 3.16 -4.74
C ALA A 388 -9.80 2.71 -5.92
N CYS A 389 -9.16 3.66 -6.62
CA CYS A 389 -8.25 3.33 -7.72
C CYS A 389 -6.94 2.70 -7.25
N ILE A 390 -6.39 3.14 -6.12
CA ILE A 390 -5.07 2.67 -5.66
C ILE A 390 -5.17 1.44 -4.76
N GLY A 391 -6.31 1.19 -4.11
CA GLY A 391 -6.49 0.12 -3.13
C GLY A 391 -6.10 -1.26 -3.65
N ALA A 392 -6.43 -1.55 -4.92
CA ALA A 392 -6.06 -2.80 -5.59
C ALA A 392 -4.54 -3.07 -5.57
N ALA A 393 -3.72 -2.00 -5.67
CA ALA A 393 -2.27 -2.14 -5.65
C ALA A 393 -1.75 -2.66 -4.30
N GLY A 394 -2.30 -2.15 -3.19
CA GLY A 394 -1.93 -2.63 -1.86
C GLY A 394 -2.39 -4.06 -1.61
N VAL A 395 -3.63 -4.38 -1.98
CA VAL A 395 -4.22 -5.72 -1.77
C VAL A 395 -3.46 -6.79 -2.52
N ALA A 396 -3.04 -6.54 -3.75
CA ALA A 396 -2.27 -7.50 -4.53
C ALA A 396 -0.79 -7.54 -4.11
N LEU A 397 -0.20 -6.40 -3.72
CA LEU A 397 1.21 -6.30 -3.36
C LEU A 397 1.57 -7.17 -2.14
N TYR A 398 0.71 -7.19 -1.12
CA TYR A 398 1.00 -7.89 0.14
C TYR A 398 1.20 -9.40 -0.06
N PRO A 399 0.26 -10.18 -0.64
CA PRO A 399 0.51 -11.58 -0.92
C PRO A 399 1.55 -11.81 -2.03
N PHE A 400 1.69 -10.90 -3.02
CA PHE A 400 2.69 -11.04 -4.07
C PHE A 400 4.13 -10.88 -3.56
N ALA A 401 4.35 -10.09 -2.51
CA ALA A 401 5.65 -9.89 -1.88
C ALA A 401 5.92 -10.86 -0.72
N SER A 402 5.08 -11.88 -0.51
CA SER A 402 5.19 -12.73 0.69
C SER A 402 6.34 -13.70 0.66
N THR A 403 6.74 -14.18 -0.51
CA THR A 403 7.97 -14.96 -0.69
C THR A 403 8.77 -14.37 -1.85
N MET A 404 10.05 -14.15 -1.61
CA MET A 404 10.94 -13.52 -2.59
C MET A 404 12.23 -14.34 -2.74
N LEU A 405 12.85 -14.25 -3.92
CA LEU A 405 14.15 -14.86 -4.17
C LEU A 405 15.27 -14.03 -3.55
N THR A 406 16.23 -14.72 -2.97
CA THR A 406 17.55 -14.19 -2.58
C THR A 406 18.60 -14.66 -3.57
N LYS A 407 19.86 -14.25 -3.38
CA LYS A 407 20.98 -14.73 -4.21
C LYS A 407 21.11 -16.25 -4.19
N ASP A 408 20.94 -16.88 -3.02
CA ASP A 408 21.26 -18.29 -2.79
C ASP A 408 20.02 -19.14 -2.44
N GLY A 409 18.81 -18.58 -2.56
CA GLY A 409 17.60 -19.29 -2.20
C GLY A 409 16.35 -18.42 -2.23
N ALA A 410 15.54 -18.49 -1.18
CA ALA A 410 14.32 -17.70 -1.03
C ALA A 410 14.10 -17.30 0.43
N GLU A 411 13.33 -16.22 0.62
CA GLU A 411 12.88 -15.76 1.93
C GLU A 411 11.37 -15.69 1.99
N VAL A 412 10.77 -16.32 2.99
CA VAL A 412 9.37 -16.18 3.38
C VAL A 412 9.25 -14.97 4.30
N VAL A 413 8.67 -13.91 3.77
CA VAL A 413 8.54 -12.59 4.43
C VAL A 413 7.21 -12.46 5.15
N PHE A 414 6.10 -12.85 4.47
CA PHE A 414 4.75 -12.84 5.03
C PHE A 414 4.16 -14.23 5.00
N TYR A 415 3.32 -14.53 5.98
CA TYR A 415 2.86 -15.88 6.28
C TYR A 415 1.44 -16.11 5.76
N HIS A 416 1.32 -16.96 4.75
CA HIS A 416 0.07 -17.32 4.08
C HIS A 416 -0.06 -18.82 3.94
N SER A 417 -1.29 -19.35 3.98
CA SER A 417 -1.57 -20.74 3.63
C SER A 417 -1.75 -20.89 2.13
N GLY A 418 -1.16 -21.96 1.55
CA GLY A 418 -1.26 -22.24 0.11
C GLY A 418 0.01 -22.86 -0.44
N LYS A 419 0.29 -22.60 -1.71
CA LYS A 419 1.42 -23.22 -2.43
C LYS A 419 2.39 -22.17 -2.93
N ILE A 420 3.68 -22.46 -2.81
CA ILE A 420 4.77 -21.61 -3.27
C ILE A 420 5.68 -22.45 -4.15
N LYS A 421 5.93 -21.98 -5.35
CA LYS A 421 6.85 -22.56 -6.31
C LYS A 421 8.15 -21.72 -6.36
N LEU A 422 9.28 -22.33 -6.10
CA LEU A 422 10.59 -21.69 -6.11
C LEU A 422 11.41 -22.20 -7.30
N PRO A 423 11.76 -21.32 -8.28
CA PRO A 423 12.41 -21.73 -9.52
C PRO A 423 13.94 -21.65 -9.37
N PHE A 424 14.55 -22.65 -8.82
CA PHE A 424 16.01 -22.74 -8.76
C PHE A 424 16.60 -23.38 -10.03
N GLU A 425 17.83 -23.04 -10.38
CA GLU A 425 18.52 -23.61 -11.53
C GLU A 425 18.67 -25.13 -11.42
N GLU A 426 18.82 -25.63 -10.22
CA GLU A 426 19.03 -27.06 -9.92
C GLU A 426 17.73 -27.84 -9.74
N GLY A 427 16.62 -27.29 -10.13
CA GLY A 427 15.29 -27.86 -10.03
C GLY A 427 14.33 -27.03 -9.18
N GLU A 428 13.06 -27.21 -9.46
CA GLU A 428 12.02 -26.51 -8.71
C GLU A 428 11.92 -27.04 -7.28
N MET A 429 11.56 -26.14 -6.34
CA MET A 429 11.10 -26.52 -5.02
C MET A 429 9.63 -26.12 -4.86
N LEU A 430 8.81 -27.02 -4.32
CA LEU A 430 7.42 -26.75 -3.99
C LEU A 430 7.24 -26.79 -2.48
N LEU A 431 6.68 -25.72 -1.93
CA LEU A 431 6.31 -25.60 -0.54
C LEU A 431 4.79 -25.57 -0.41
N ASP A 432 4.26 -26.46 0.43
CA ASP A 432 2.86 -26.45 0.86
C ASP A 432 2.79 -25.81 2.25
N ALA A 433 2.24 -24.59 2.32
CA ALA A 433 2.11 -23.81 3.54
C ALA A 433 0.73 -23.99 4.17
N GLN A 434 0.66 -24.25 5.46
CA GLN A 434 -0.57 -24.43 6.23
C GLN A 434 -0.51 -23.69 7.56
N GLY A 435 -1.65 -23.22 8.04
CA GLY A 435 -1.78 -22.50 9.29
C GLY A 435 -2.46 -21.15 9.13
N ALA A 436 -2.40 -20.33 10.15
CA ALA A 436 -2.90 -18.96 10.11
C ALA A 436 -2.09 -18.09 11.08
N LEU A 437 -1.74 -16.90 10.64
CA LEU A 437 -1.03 -15.92 11.47
C LEU A 437 -1.82 -15.61 12.75
N SER A 438 -3.15 -15.54 12.65
CA SER A 438 -4.06 -15.35 13.79
C SER A 438 -4.03 -16.47 14.82
N SER A 439 -3.57 -17.68 14.43
CA SER A 439 -3.37 -18.80 15.36
C SER A 439 -1.96 -18.88 15.93
N GLY A 440 -1.05 -18.05 15.43
CA GLY A 440 0.34 -18.07 15.83
C GLY A 440 1.11 -19.31 15.35
N ARG A 441 0.60 -20.05 14.36
CA ARG A 441 1.28 -21.25 13.85
C ARG A 441 1.25 -21.34 12.34
N MET A 442 2.42 -21.57 11.76
CA MET A 442 2.59 -21.84 10.33
C MET A 442 3.47 -23.09 10.14
N GLU A 443 3.12 -23.90 9.16
CA GLU A 443 3.90 -25.08 8.76
C GLU A 443 4.16 -25.02 7.25
N TYR A 444 5.40 -25.27 6.85
CA TYR A 444 5.85 -25.33 5.47
C TYR A 444 6.38 -26.73 5.18
N ALA A 445 5.69 -27.48 4.35
CA ALA A 445 6.11 -28.82 3.93
C ALA A 445 6.74 -28.77 2.53
N VAL A 446 7.89 -29.39 2.36
CA VAL A 446 8.53 -29.55 1.06
C VAL A 446 7.87 -30.72 0.34
N SER A 447 7.17 -30.47 -0.77
CA SER A 447 6.57 -31.52 -1.60
C SER A 447 7.45 -31.90 -2.79
N VAL A 448 8.25 -30.97 -3.30
CA VAL A 448 9.31 -31.21 -4.30
C VAL A 448 10.57 -30.48 -3.84
N ALA A 449 11.72 -31.12 -3.93
CA ALA A 449 13.00 -30.58 -3.51
C ALA A 449 13.99 -30.43 -4.70
N PRO A 450 14.84 -29.38 -4.70
CA PRO A 450 15.89 -29.21 -5.69
C PRO A 450 17.00 -30.26 -5.48
N SER A 451 17.83 -30.50 -6.51
CA SER A 451 18.91 -31.48 -6.44
C SER A 451 20.15 -31.04 -5.66
N LYS A 452 20.23 -29.75 -5.31
CA LYS A 452 21.33 -29.16 -4.54
C LYS A 452 20.81 -28.44 -3.32
N GLU A 453 21.73 -28.18 -2.40
CA GLU A 453 21.52 -27.34 -1.23
C GLU A 453 20.97 -25.96 -1.60
N LYS A 454 19.97 -25.48 -0.86
CA LYS A 454 19.39 -24.15 -0.97
C LYS A 454 19.11 -23.56 0.40
N THR A 455 19.19 -22.23 0.48
CA THR A 455 18.79 -21.49 1.67
C THR A 455 17.33 -21.11 1.58
N ILE A 456 16.54 -21.55 2.56
CA ILE A 456 15.19 -21.02 2.79
C ILE A 456 15.22 -20.23 4.09
N ALA A 457 14.95 -18.94 3.98
CA ALA A 457 14.92 -18.02 5.10
C ALA A 457 13.47 -17.71 5.51
N PHE A 458 13.27 -17.42 6.78
CA PHE A 458 11.98 -17.05 7.37
C PHE A 458 12.16 -15.79 8.21
N ARG A 459 11.38 -14.75 7.93
CA ARG A 459 11.34 -13.55 8.76
C ARG A 459 10.77 -13.89 10.15
N ILE A 460 11.40 -13.41 11.19
CA ILE A 460 10.88 -13.49 12.56
C ILE A 460 10.24 -12.13 12.89
N PRO A 461 8.91 -12.07 13.01
CA PRO A 461 8.20 -10.81 13.23
C PRO A 461 8.52 -10.18 14.58
N SER A 462 8.72 -8.87 14.63
CA SER A 462 9.04 -8.14 15.88
C SER A 462 7.89 -8.11 16.88
N TRP A 463 6.65 -8.34 16.45
CA TRP A 463 5.49 -8.45 17.35
C TRP A 463 5.42 -9.78 18.09
N SER A 464 6.13 -10.81 17.64
CA SER A 464 6.21 -12.11 18.33
C SER A 464 7.12 -11.99 19.55
N GLY A 465 6.55 -12.11 20.73
CA GLY A 465 7.31 -12.04 21.99
C GLY A 465 8.25 -13.23 22.21
N SER A 466 7.95 -14.37 21.57
CA SER A 466 8.78 -15.56 21.51
C SER A 466 8.43 -16.30 20.21
N THR A 467 9.43 -16.74 19.48
CA THR A 467 9.21 -17.58 18.29
C THR A 467 9.97 -18.89 18.47
N GLU A 468 9.26 -20.00 18.35
CA GLU A 468 9.85 -21.32 18.30
C GLU A 468 9.81 -21.83 16.86
N VAL A 469 10.89 -22.46 16.43
CA VAL A 469 10.98 -23.05 15.10
C VAL A 469 11.40 -24.51 15.22
N TYR A 470 10.73 -25.36 14.45
CA TYR A 470 11.02 -26.79 14.40
C TYR A 470 11.29 -27.22 12.95
N LEU A 471 12.37 -27.95 12.74
CA LEU A 471 12.68 -28.63 11.48
C LEU A 471 12.49 -30.13 11.68
N ASN A 472 11.54 -30.71 10.98
CA ASN A 472 11.18 -32.15 11.13
C ASN A 472 10.86 -32.57 12.58
N GLY A 473 10.32 -31.64 13.38
CA GLY A 473 10.00 -31.86 14.79
C GLY A 473 11.12 -31.54 15.76
N GLU A 474 12.34 -31.29 15.30
CA GLU A 474 13.47 -30.90 16.15
C GLU A 474 13.55 -29.37 16.24
N GLU A 475 13.73 -28.86 17.47
CA GLU A 475 13.82 -27.42 17.71
C GLU A 475 15.09 -26.83 17.08
N VAL A 476 14.93 -25.74 16.33
CA VAL A 476 16.03 -24.96 15.73
C VAL A 476 16.26 -23.71 16.53
N LYS A 477 17.44 -23.51 17.07
CA LYS A 477 17.84 -22.27 17.72
C LYS A 477 18.30 -21.24 16.67
N PHE A 478 17.92 -20.02 16.84
CA PHE A 478 18.30 -18.91 15.97
C PHE A 478 18.44 -17.61 16.77
N GLU A 479 19.06 -16.63 16.17
CA GLU A 479 19.17 -15.26 16.69
C GLU A 479 18.79 -14.24 15.59
N GLY A 480 18.26 -13.11 16.01
CA GLY A 480 17.90 -12.02 15.11
C GLY A 480 16.50 -12.14 14.49
N SER A 481 16.28 -11.37 13.44
CA SER A 481 14.97 -11.20 12.80
C SER A 481 14.77 -12.04 11.54
N ILE A 482 15.75 -12.83 11.13
CA ILE A 482 15.70 -13.75 10.00
C ILE A 482 16.35 -15.08 10.37
N LEU A 483 15.59 -16.16 10.30
CA LEU A 483 16.11 -17.51 10.38
C LEU A 483 16.48 -18.01 8.99
N SER A 484 17.72 -18.45 8.78
CA SER A 484 18.19 -19.01 7.49
C SER A 484 18.53 -20.50 7.66
N LEU A 485 17.87 -21.36 6.89
CA LEU A 485 18.08 -22.80 6.85
C LEU A 485 18.74 -23.18 5.52
N CYS A 486 20.06 -23.39 5.55
CA CYS A 486 20.85 -23.82 4.38
C CYS A 486 21.10 -25.32 4.47
N ARG A 487 20.52 -26.10 3.55
CA ARG A 487 20.64 -27.56 3.55
C ARG A 487 20.22 -28.22 2.25
N PRO A 488 20.61 -29.48 1.99
CA PRO A 488 19.97 -30.31 0.99
C PRO A 488 18.56 -30.67 1.47
N TRP A 489 17.56 -30.07 0.86
CA TRP A 489 16.15 -30.34 1.16
C TRP A 489 15.67 -31.64 0.56
N GLN A 490 14.69 -32.28 1.21
CA GLN A 490 14.05 -33.50 0.74
C GLN A 490 12.53 -33.36 0.77
N ALA A 491 11.85 -34.06 -0.14
CA ALA A 491 10.39 -34.18 -0.06
C ALA A 491 9.97 -34.79 1.27
N GLY A 492 9.04 -34.17 1.96
CA GLY A 492 8.62 -34.52 3.32
C GLY A 492 9.28 -33.70 4.43
N ASP A 493 10.33 -32.92 4.15
CA ASP A 493 10.87 -31.99 5.14
C ASP A 493 9.82 -30.95 5.52
N LYS A 494 9.78 -30.58 6.82
CA LYS A 494 8.81 -29.66 7.39
C LYS A 494 9.48 -28.61 8.27
N VAL A 495 9.12 -27.34 8.04
CA VAL A 495 9.46 -26.23 8.94
C VAL A 495 8.19 -25.75 9.61
N THR A 496 8.15 -25.79 10.94
CA THR A 496 7.05 -25.28 11.73
C THR A 496 7.50 -24.04 12.51
N LEU A 497 6.77 -22.94 12.37
CA LEU A 497 6.97 -21.72 13.15
C LEU A 497 5.79 -21.55 14.13
N VAL A 498 6.11 -21.28 15.39
CA VAL A 498 5.14 -20.98 16.44
C VAL A 498 5.45 -19.59 16.99
N PHE A 499 4.56 -18.64 16.73
CA PHE A 499 4.71 -17.24 17.13
C PHE A 499 4.04 -16.97 18.47
N GLY A 500 4.73 -16.31 19.36
CA GLY A 500 4.20 -15.86 20.65
C GLY A 500 3.26 -14.67 20.50
N LEU A 501 1.99 -14.93 20.21
CA LEU A 501 0.95 -13.93 20.16
C LEU A 501 0.57 -13.48 21.58
N SER A 502 0.58 -12.17 21.80
CA SER A 502 0.19 -11.57 23.07
C SER A 502 -0.71 -10.35 22.87
N VAL A 503 -1.59 -10.11 23.83
CA VAL A 503 -2.38 -8.88 23.87
C VAL A 503 -1.54 -7.76 24.49
N LYS A 504 -1.44 -6.63 23.79
CA LYS A 504 -0.80 -5.41 24.30
C LYS A 504 -1.84 -4.30 24.44
N ALA A 505 -1.85 -3.62 25.59
CA ALA A 505 -2.64 -2.42 25.81
C ALA A 505 -1.79 -1.19 25.52
N HIS A 506 -2.32 -0.31 24.70
CA HIS A 506 -1.74 0.99 24.37
C HIS A 506 -2.56 2.08 25.04
N ARG A 507 -1.90 3.06 25.68
CA ARG A 507 -2.57 4.15 26.37
C ARG A 507 -2.09 5.48 25.85
N LEU A 508 -3.04 6.34 25.47
CA LEU A 508 -2.75 7.65 24.92
C LEU A 508 -3.94 8.59 25.20
N ASN A 509 -3.65 9.77 25.73
CA ASN A 509 -4.62 10.85 25.93
C ASN A 509 -5.91 10.40 26.66
N GLY A 510 -5.77 9.59 27.74
CA GLY A 510 -6.90 9.08 28.53
C GLY A 510 -7.76 8.03 27.82
N LYS A 511 -7.23 7.43 26.75
CA LYS A 511 -7.85 6.33 26.03
C LYS A 511 -6.94 5.12 26.00
N ALA A 512 -7.55 3.95 25.77
CA ALA A 512 -6.86 2.70 25.56
C ALA A 512 -7.27 2.08 24.23
N ALA A 513 -6.31 1.41 23.58
CA ALA A 513 -6.47 0.55 22.42
C ALA A 513 -5.66 -0.74 22.63
N PHE A 514 -5.94 -1.76 21.85
CA PHE A 514 -5.35 -3.08 22.04
C PHE A 514 -4.85 -3.64 20.71
N THR A 515 -3.76 -4.40 20.80
CA THR A 515 -3.27 -5.23 19.69
C THR A 515 -3.11 -6.68 20.14
N TYR A 516 -3.22 -7.61 19.20
CA TYR A 516 -2.93 -9.02 19.36
C TYR A 516 -1.97 -9.46 18.24
N GLY A 517 -0.70 -9.61 18.58
CA GLY A 517 0.33 -9.70 17.55
C GLY A 517 0.28 -8.50 16.60
N PRO A 518 0.21 -8.70 15.28
CA PRO A 518 0.14 -7.62 14.29
C PRO A 518 -1.28 -7.03 14.12
N PHE A 519 -2.29 -7.61 14.76
CA PHE A 519 -3.70 -7.23 14.60
C PHE A 519 -4.07 -6.14 15.60
N ALA A 520 -4.53 -4.99 15.11
CA ALA A 520 -5.20 -4.00 15.92
C ALA A 520 -6.63 -4.45 16.23
N LEU A 521 -7.09 -4.24 17.45
CA LEU A 521 -8.40 -4.68 17.92
C LEU A 521 -9.30 -3.48 18.19
N ALA A 522 -10.50 -3.48 17.63
CA ALA A 522 -11.46 -2.41 17.77
C ALA A 522 -12.77 -2.90 18.38
N ARG A 523 -13.52 -1.97 18.97
CA ARG A 523 -14.90 -2.19 19.36
C ARG A 523 -15.80 -1.97 18.16
N ASP A 524 -16.76 -2.87 17.95
CA ASP A 524 -17.78 -2.78 16.92
C ASP A 524 -19.14 -2.61 17.58
N GLU A 525 -19.88 -1.55 17.24
CA GLU A 525 -21.17 -1.20 17.86
C GLU A 525 -22.22 -2.32 17.72
N ARG A 526 -22.11 -3.18 16.72
CA ARG A 526 -23.02 -4.32 16.50
C ARG A 526 -22.72 -5.49 17.42
N LYS A 527 -21.45 -5.66 17.80
CA LYS A 527 -20.96 -6.83 18.55
C LYS A 527 -20.75 -6.52 20.03
N ASP A 528 -20.24 -5.33 20.35
CA ASP A 528 -19.98 -4.91 21.73
C ASP A 528 -21.19 -4.25 22.37
N LYS A 529 -21.88 -4.97 23.26
CA LYS A 529 -23.04 -4.47 24.02
C LYS A 529 -22.72 -3.23 24.89
N ARG A 530 -21.45 -2.96 25.14
CA ARG A 530 -20.97 -1.84 25.93
C ARG A 530 -20.35 -0.72 25.09
N PHE A 531 -20.53 -0.75 23.78
CA PHE A 531 -20.02 0.28 22.89
C PHE A 531 -20.36 1.70 23.40
N GLY A 532 -19.41 2.63 23.33
CA GLY A 532 -19.55 3.99 23.83
C GLY A 532 -19.40 4.15 25.35
N LYS A 533 -19.38 3.07 26.14
CA LYS A 533 -19.07 3.16 27.58
C LYS A 533 -17.54 3.15 27.78
N PRO A 534 -17.02 3.98 28.71
CA PRO A 534 -15.58 3.97 29.04
C PRO A 534 -15.14 2.60 29.54
N LEU A 535 -13.89 2.26 29.20
CA LEU A 535 -13.22 1.10 29.74
C LEU A 535 -12.82 1.36 31.21
N ARG A 536 -12.96 0.35 32.05
CA ARG A 536 -12.44 0.36 33.43
C ARG A 536 -11.50 -0.80 33.59
N LEU A 537 -10.28 -0.58 33.10
CA LEU A 537 -9.22 -1.58 33.11
C LEU A 537 -8.66 -1.73 34.54
N GLU A 538 -8.19 -2.90 34.88
CA GLU A 538 -7.31 -3.10 36.02
C GLU A 538 -5.90 -2.63 35.67
N LYS A 539 -5.08 -2.36 36.70
CA LYS A 539 -3.69 -1.91 36.47
C LYS A 539 -2.89 -2.92 35.64
N GLU A 540 -3.18 -4.21 35.84
CA GLU A 540 -2.64 -5.29 35.04
C GLU A 540 -3.74 -5.85 34.13
N LEU A 541 -3.43 -6.16 32.89
CA LEU A 541 -4.36 -6.76 31.93
C LEU A 541 -4.57 -8.22 32.34
N VAL A 542 -5.52 -8.48 33.22
CA VAL A 542 -5.54 -9.71 34.02
C VAL A 542 -6.21 -10.87 33.32
N SER A 543 -7.17 -10.68 32.44
CA SER A 543 -7.72 -11.80 31.68
C SER A 543 -8.39 -11.41 30.38
N PHE A 544 -8.15 -12.20 29.36
CA PHE A 544 -8.84 -12.16 28.08
C PHE A 544 -9.07 -13.60 27.61
N ALA A 545 -10.11 -13.79 26.82
CA ALA A 545 -10.34 -15.03 26.10
C ALA A 545 -10.33 -14.73 24.60
N ILE A 546 -9.56 -15.50 23.83
CA ILE A 546 -9.59 -15.44 22.39
C ILE A 546 -10.69 -16.37 21.90
N GLN A 547 -11.64 -15.82 21.16
CA GLN A 547 -12.70 -16.57 20.50
C GLN A 547 -12.40 -16.56 18.99
N LYS A 548 -12.35 -17.73 18.38
CA LYS A 548 -12.25 -17.86 16.92
C LYS A 548 -13.63 -18.16 16.37
N GLU A 549 -14.05 -17.40 15.36
CA GLU A 549 -15.20 -17.75 14.54
C GLU A 549 -14.76 -18.12 13.14
N GLU A 550 -15.69 -18.63 12.32
CA GLU A 550 -15.44 -18.94 10.91
C GLU A 550 -14.85 -17.73 10.17
N GLY A 551 -13.80 -17.92 9.38
CA GLY A 551 -13.23 -16.92 8.51
C GLY A 551 -12.10 -16.06 9.11
N GLU A 552 -11.26 -16.59 9.99
CA GLU A 552 -10.06 -15.91 10.54
C GLU A 552 -10.35 -14.62 11.36
N GLU A 553 -11.59 -14.32 11.68
CA GLU A 553 -11.94 -13.18 12.54
C GLU A 553 -11.42 -13.40 13.96
N ILE A 554 -10.63 -12.46 14.46
CA ILE A 554 -10.12 -12.49 15.83
C ILE A 554 -11.12 -11.77 16.72
N ARG A 555 -11.63 -12.45 17.72
CA ARG A 555 -12.44 -11.87 18.80
C ARG A 555 -11.74 -12.04 20.13
N LEU A 556 -11.63 -10.94 20.86
CA LEU A 556 -11.04 -10.92 22.18
C LEU A 556 -12.08 -10.41 23.18
N LEU A 557 -12.40 -11.25 24.14
CA LEU A 557 -13.24 -10.87 25.27
C LEU A 557 -12.35 -10.30 26.39
N LEU A 558 -12.42 -9.00 26.56
CA LEU A 558 -11.67 -8.27 27.58
C LEU A 558 -12.50 -8.18 28.86
N HIS A 559 -11.99 -8.74 29.95
CA HIS A 559 -12.62 -8.62 31.27
C HIS A 559 -12.26 -7.29 31.92
N THR A 560 -13.26 -6.52 32.31
CA THR A 560 -13.11 -5.20 32.95
C THR A 560 -13.85 -5.18 34.28
N LYS A 561 -13.51 -4.23 35.17
CA LYS A 561 -14.22 -4.04 36.45
C LYS A 561 -15.74 -3.84 36.35
N LYS A 562 -16.25 -3.53 35.17
CA LYS A 562 -17.67 -3.29 34.90
C LYS A 562 -18.31 -4.31 33.97
N GLY A 563 -17.65 -5.42 33.75
CA GLY A 563 -18.08 -6.50 32.88
C GLY A 563 -17.25 -6.59 31.58
N GLU A 564 -17.66 -7.47 30.72
CA GLU A 564 -16.92 -7.84 29.52
C GLU A 564 -17.09 -6.84 28.38
N VAL A 565 -16.03 -6.66 27.61
CA VAL A 565 -16.00 -5.84 26.38
C VAL A 565 -15.48 -6.73 25.26
N LEU A 566 -16.23 -6.83 24.18
CA LEU A 566 -15.83 -7.59 23.00
C LEU A 566 -15.04 -6.68 22.06
N LEU A 567 -13.81 -7.09 21.75
CA LEU A 567 -12.96 -6.51 20.74
C LEU A 567 -12.89 -7.45 19.53
N THR A 568 -12.86 -6.88 18.34
CA THR A 568 -12.74 -7.62 17.08
C THR A 568 -11.54 -7.07 16.30
N ASP A 569 -10.87 -7.87 15.48
CA ASP A 569 -9.81 -7.35 14.62
C ASP A 569 -10.33 -6.20 13.76
N TYR A 570 -9.51 -5.15 13.66
CA TYR A 570 -9.89 -3.89 13.03
C TYR A 570 -10.40 -4.08 11.58
N ALA A 571 -9.77 -5.00 10.84
CA ALA A 571 -10.14 -5.28 9.47
C ALA A 571 -11.55 -5.87 9.31
N SER A 572 -12.06 -6.58 10.32
CA SER A 572 -13.41 -7.17 10.32
C SER A 572 -14.48 -6.27 10.94
N CYS A 573 -14.09 -5.12 11.54
CA CYS A 573 -15.02 -4.20 12.19
C CYS A 573 -15.75 -3.30 11.20
N GLY A 574 -17.03 -3.01 11.49
CA GLY A 574 -17.81 -1.96 10.85
C GLY A 574 -18.07 -2.14 9.37
N LYS A 575 -18.21 -3.36 8.86
CA LYS A 575 -18.38 -3.65 7.42
C LYS A 575 -19.77 -3.30 6.86
N HIS A 576 -20.75 -3.01 7.70
CA HIS A 576 -22.09 -2.58 7.30
C HIS A 576 -22.27 -1.09 7.53
N TRP A 577 -21.78 -0.28 6.59
CA TRP A 577 -21.62 1.16 6.74
C TRP A 577 -22.92 1.94 6.82
N THR A 578 -23.96 1.46 6.17
CA THR A 578 -25.26 2.15 6.07
C THR A 578 -26.22 1.79 7.19
N GLU A 579 -25.90 0.81 8.02
CA GLU A 579 -26.74 0.40 9.15
C GLU A 579 -26.69 1.40 10.32
N LYS A 580 -27.78 1.44 11.13
CA LYS A 580 -27.88 2.36 12.29
C LYS A 580 -26.75 2.17 13.30
N LYS A 581 -26.36 0.92 13.55
CA LYS A 581 -25.26 0.56 14.46
C LYS A 581 -24.05 0.13 13.66
N SER A 582 -23.26 1.05 13.20
CA SER A 582 -22.10 0.77 12.35
C SER A 582 -20.80 1.47 12.76
N HIS A 583 -20.81 2.09 13.95
CA HIS A 583 -19.60 2.73 14.47
C HIS A 583 -18.59 1.68 14.93
N ILE A 584 -17.32 2.02 14.73
CA ILE A 584 -16.20 1.30 15.32
C ILE A 584 -15.35 2.25 16.14
N ALA A 585 -14.60 1.73 17.08
CA ALA A 585 -13.67 2.51 17.89
C ALA A 585 -12.42 1.68 18.19
N LEU A 586 -11.29 2.10 17.64
CA LEU A 586 -9.97 1.58 18.03
C LEU A 586 -9.62 2.13 19.41
N TRP A 587 -9.62 3.44 19.55
CA TRP A 587 -9.35 4.15 20.83
C TRP A 587 -10.63 4.35 21.63
N SER A 588 -10.68 3.84 22.83
CA SER A 588 -11.81 3.96 23.76
C SER A 588 -11.41 4.70 25.02
N LYS A 589 -12.27 5.60 25.54
CA LYS A 589 -12.03 6.30 26.81
C LYS A 589 -11.75 5.30 27.94
N GLU A 590 -10.71 5.55 28.73
CA GLU A 590 -10.35 4.79 29.93
C GLU A 590 -10.69 5.60 31.17
N LYS A 591 -11.28 4.97 32.24
CA LYS A 591 -11.60 5.59 33.54
C LYS A 591 -11.14 4.72 34.69
#